data_0bd3c11d7fc07705654a0e118930c8e3
#
_entry.id   0bd3c11d7fc07705654a0e118930c8e3
#
_cell.length_a   1.000
_cell.length_b   1.000
_cell.length_c   1.000
_cell.angle_alpha   90.00
_cell.angle_beta   90.00
_cell.angle_gamma   90.00
#
_symmetry.space_group_name_H-M   'P 1'
#
loop_
_entity.id
_entity.type
_entity.pdbx_description
1 polymer ?
#
loop_
_entity_poly.entity_id
_entity_poly.type
_entity_poly.pdbx_seq_one_letter_code
_entity_poly.pdbx_strand_id
1 'polypeptide(L)'
;MADSTDIVRRSTILIVDDEPANVSLLERILKREGFTALISTTEPREALRLFREHPVDLVLLDLMMPDLDGFALLETFARLIPENSYLPILVLTADATLPTRRRALSLGAKDFLTKPFDAIEAILRIFNLLETRILTLELAKHGLATPKSERPRID
;
A
#
# COMPACT_ATOMS: atom_id res chain seq x y z
N MET A 1 -24.40 13.02 -6.05
CA MET A 1 -23.55 11.80 -6.17
C MET A 1 -22.09 12.18 -6.02
N ALA A 2 -21.37 11.48 -5.15
CA ALA A 2 -19.93 11.64 -5.09
C ALA A 2 -19.31 11.12 -6.38
N ASP A 3 -18.42 11.90 -6.99
CA ASP A 3 -17.59 11.47 -8.09
C ASP A 3 -16.73 10.27 -7.64
N SER A 4 -16.46 9.34 -8.54
CA SER A 4 -15.59 8.18 -8.25
C SER A 4 -14.23 8.60 -7.70
N THR A 5 -13.72 9.75 -8.13
CA THR A 5 -12.49 10.32 -7.65
C THR A 5 -12.59 10.76 -6.18
N ASP A 6 -13.74 11.27 -5.77
CA ASP A 6 -13.98 11.64 -4.37
C ASP A 6 -14.05 10.42 -3.45
N ILE A 7 -14.58 9.31 -3.93
CA ILE A 7 -14.61 8.05 -3.18
C ILE A 7 -13.17 7.57 -2.92
N VAL A 8 -12.32 7.60 -3.94
CA VAL A 8 -10.90 7.25 -3.81
C VAL A 8 -10.21 8.12 -2.75
N ARG A 9 -10.46 9.43 -2.78
CA ARG A 9 -9.83 10.38 -1.85
C ARG A 9 -10.23 10.20 -0.40
N ARG A 10 -11.33 9.52 -0.11
CA ARG A 10 -11.77 9.19 1.25
C ARG A 10 -11.06 7.97 1.82
N SER A 11 -10.27 7.28 1.02
CA SER A 11 -9.52 6.10 1.45
C SER A 11 -8.52 6.44 2.55
N THR A 12 -8.36 5.51 3.48
CA THR A 12 -7.36 5.62 4.56
C THR A 12 -6.05 5.00 4.10
N ILE A 13 -4.97 5.77 4.15
CA ILE A 13 -3.65 5.36 3.71
C ILE A 13 -2.70 5.31 4.90
N LEU A 14 -2.06 4.16 5.11
CA LEU A 14 -1.01 3.99 6.10
C LEU A 14 0.35 4.11 5.41
N ILE A 15 1.18 5.03 5.92
CA ILE A 15 2.53 5.27 5.42
C ILE A 15 3.53 4.75 6.44
N VAL A 16 4.40 3.84 6.03
CA VAL A 16 5.45 3.24 6.86
C VAL A 16 6.81 3.50 6.22
N ASP A 17 7.58 4.40 6.79
CA ASP A 17 8.92 4.77 6.32
C ASP A 17 9.70 5.33 7.51
N ASP A 18 10.90 4.83 7.77
CA ASP A 18 11.73 5.26 8.90
C ASP A 18 12.31 6.67 8.76
N GLU A 19 12.28 7.23 7.55
CA GLU A 19 12.76 8.58 7.26
C GLU A 19 11.63 9.60 7.40
N PRO A 20 11.67 10.50 8.41
CA PRO A 20 10.62 11.52 8.57
C PRO A 20 10.42 12.42 7.34
N ALA A 21 11.51 12.71 6.63
CA ALA A 21 11.44 13.53 5.41
C ALA A 21 10.62 12.85 4.31
N ASN A 22 10.74 11.54 4.16
CA ASN A 22 9.96 10.77 3.19
C ASN A 22 8.48 10.72 3.58
N VAL A 23 8.18 10.52 4.85
CA VAL A 23 6.81 10.56 5.37
C VAL A 23 6.18 11.92 5.09
N SER A 24 6.88 13.01 5.40
CA SER A 24 6.40 14.38 5.16
C SER A 24 6.16 14.65 3.68
N LEU A 25 7.04 14.17 2.82
CA LEU A 25 6.89 14.33 1.36
C LEU A 25 5.64 13.60 0.85
N LEU A 26 5.45 12.35 1.25
CA LEU A 26 4.27 11.56 0.85
C LEU A 26 2.98 12.20 1.37
N GLU A 27 2.96 12.64 2.63
CA GLU A 27 1.80 13.32 3.19
C GLU A 27 1.45 14.59 2.41
N ARG A 28 2.44 15.41 2.04
CA ARG A 28 2.21 16.62 1.25
C ARG A 28 1.65 16.30 -0.13
N ILE A 29 2.22 15.31 -0.81
CA ILE A 29 1.74 14.87 -2.13
C ILE A 29 0.29 14.41 -2.04
N LEU A 30 -0.02 13.58 -1.06
CA LEU A 30 -1.36 13.03 -0.88
C LEU A 30 -2.38 14.09 -0.46
N LYS A 31 -2.02 14.96 0.47
CA LYS A 31 -2.90 16.08 0.88
C LYS A 31 -3.22 17.03 -0.28
N ARG A 32 -2.22 17.32 -1.10
CA ARG A 32 -2.41 18.16 -2.30
C ARG A 32 -3.42 17.56 -3.27
N GLU A 33 -3.47 16.21 -3.35
CA GLU A 33 -4.42 15.49 -4.19
C GLU A 33 -5.79 15.30 -3.53
N GLY A 34 -5.98 15.77 -2.31
CA GLY A 34 -7.26 15.73 -1.60
C GLY A 34 -7.46 14.57 -0.65
N PHE A 35 -6.45 13.75 -0.40
CA PHE A 35 -6.51 12.70 0.62
C PHE A 35 -6.46 13.33 2.01
N THR A 36 -7.37 12.93 2.89
CA THR A 36 -7.48 13.48 4.25
C THR A 36 -7.26 12.44 5.35
N ALA A 37 -7.46 11.18 5.06
CA ALA A 37 -7.32 10.09 6.04
C ALA A 37 -5.94 9.44 5.93
N LEU A 38 -4.93 10.12 6.43
CA LEU A 38 -3.54 9.66 6.39
C LEU A 38 -3.07 9.29 7.79
N ILE A 39 -2.50 8.09 7.90
CA ILE A 39 -1.88 7.58 9.12
C ILE A 39 -0.44 7.27 8.75
N SER A 40 0.52 7.75 9.54
CA SER A 40 1.92 7.52 9.25
C SER A 40 2.70 7.12 10.48
N THR A 41 3.77 6.37 10.27
CA THR A 41 4.73 6.05 11.32
C THR A 41 6.13 5.98 10.73
N THR A 42 7.10 6.47 11.53
CA THR A 42 8.52 6.26 11.29
C THR A 42 9.05 5.07 12.10
N GLU A 43 8.20 4.44 12.90
CA GLU A 43 8.52 3.28 13.71
C GLU A 43 7.87 2.04 13.09
N PRO A 44 8.62 1.22 12.33
CA PRO A 44 8.07 0.04 11.67
C PRO A 44 7.38 -0.94 12.62
N ARG A 45 7.86 -1.00 13.87
CA ARG A 45 7.28 -1.88 14.90
C ARG A 45 5.85 -1.50 15.29
N GLU A 46 5.48 -0.23 15.09
CA GLU A 46 4.12 0.25 15.36
C GLU A 46 3.18 0.05 14.17
N ALA A 47 3.72 -0.22 13.00
CA ALA A 47 2.94 -0.28 11.76
C ALA A 47 1.80 -1.31 11.83
N LEU A 48 2.07 -2.48 12.39
CA LEU A 48 1.07 -3.56 12.50
C LEU A 48 -0.06 -3.18 13.46
N ARG A 49 0.28 -2.51 14.57
CA ARG A 49 -0.72 -2.01 15.52
C ARG A 49 -1.64 -0.99 14.86
N LEU A 50 -1.05 -0.01 14.16
CA LEU A 50 -1.81 1.01 13.43
C LEU A 50 -2.71 0.40 12.37
N PHE A 51 -2.21 -0.60 11.65
CA PHE A 51 -2.97 -1.33 10.65
C PHE A 51 -4.21 -2.02 11.25
N ARG A 52 -4.06 -2.60 12.44
CA ARG A 52 -5.17 -3.28 13.13
C ARG A 52 -6.18 -2.31 13.75
N GLU A 53 -5.72 -1.16 14.21
CA GLU A 53 -6.56 -0.17 14.91
C GLU A 53 -7.35 0.75 13.98
N HIS A 54 -6.99 0.81 12.71
CA HIS A 54 -7.59 1.72 11.73
C HIS A 54 -8.12 0.97 10.51
N PRO A 55 -9.18 1.48 9.85
CA PRO A 55 -9.73 0.86 8.64
C PRO A 55 -8.88 1.20 7.41
N VAL A 56 -7.68 0.66 7.33
CA VAL A 56 -6.70 0.96 6.27
C VAL A 56 -7.16 0.40 4.93
N ASP A 57 -7.02 1.19 3.87
CA ASP A 57 -7.35 0.82 2.49
C ASP A 57 -6.11 0.60 1.63
N LEU A 58 -4.99 1.20 1.98
CA LEU A 58 -3.72 1.09 1.25
C LEU A 58 -2.57 1.25 2.22
N VAL A 59 -1.54 0.43 2.06
CA VAL A 59 -0.28 0.57 2.79
C VAL A 59 0.81 1.01 1.82
N LEU A 60 1.51 2.09 2.16
CA LEU A 60 2.75 2.51 1.50
C LEU A 60 3.91 2.07 2.41
N LEU A 61 4.74 1.17 1.93
CA LEU A 61 5.77 0.52 2.75
C LEU A 61 7.15 0.67 2.13
N ASP A 62 8.06 1.31 2.87
CA ASP A 62 9.49 1.30 2.54
C ASP A 62 10.11 -0.05 2.95
N LEU A 63 10.84 -0.68 2.03
CA LEU A 63 11.54 -1.93 2.32
C LEU A 63 12.90 -1.73 2.97
N MET A 64 13.56 -0.59 2.71
CA MET A 64 14.95 -0.35 3.11
C MET A 64 14.99 0.44 4.41
N MET A 65 14.69 -0.24 5.51
CA MET A 65 14.73 0.35 6.84
C MET A 65 15.84 -0.30 7.68
N PRO A 66 16.69 0.48 8.36
CA PRO A 66 17.69 -0.09 9.25
C PRO A 66 17.03 -0.86 10.40
N ASP A 67 17.70 -1.87 10.90
CA ASP A 67 17.28 -2.69 12.04
C ASP A 67 15.97 -3.47 11.85
N LEU A 68 15.38 -3.45 10.67
CA LEU A 68 14.18 -4.24 10.38
C LEU A 68 14.22 -4.80 8.96
N ASP A 69 13.83 -6.06 8.82
CA ASP A 69 13.65 -6.67 7.50
C ASP A 69 12.29 -6.24 6.92
N GLY A 70 12.34 -5.33 5.94
CA GLY A 70 11.15 -4.83 5.25
C GLY A 70 10.36 -5.91 4.52
N PHE A 71 11.04 -6.95 4.02
CA PHE A 71 10.37 -8.09 3.39
C PHE A 71 9.56 -8.91 4.41
N ALA A 72 10.11 -9.10 5.61
CA ALA A 72 9.38 -9.78 6.69
C ALA A 72 8.14 -8.99 7.12
N LEU A 73 8.25 -7.68 7.18
CA LEU A 73 7.10 -6.81 7.49
C LEU A 73 6.04 -6.86 6.38
N LEU A 74 6.46 -6.83 5.11
CA LEU A 74 5.59 -6.99 3.96
C LEU A 74 4.82 -8.32 4.03
N GLU A 75 5.51 -9.41 4.29
CA GLU A 75 4.91 -10.73 4.43
C GLU A 75 3.90 -10.78 5.57
N THR A 76 4.22 -10.14 6.70
CA THR A 76 3.32 -10.07 7.85
C THR A 76 2.05 -9.30 7.51
N PHE A 77 2.15 -8.14 6.85
CA PHE A 77 0.98 -7.41 6.36
C PHE A 77 0.13 -8.27 5.43
N ALA A 78 0.77 -8.94 4.48
CA ALA A 78 0.07 -9.77 3.50
C ALA A 78 -0.72 -10.90 4.17
N ARG A 79 -0.20 -11.49 5.26
CA ARG A 79 -0.89 -12.52 6.03
C ARG A 79 -2.08 -11.99 6.82
N LEU A 80 -2.05 -10.72 7.22
CA LEU A 80 -3.16 -10.09 7.94
C LEU A 80 -4.34 -9.74 7.04
N ILE A 81 -4.11 -9.66 5.74
CA ILE A 81 -5.15 -9.36 4.76
C ILE A 81 -5.89 -10.66 4.43
N PRO A 82 -7.23 -10.72 4.62
CA PRO A 82 -7.99 -11.93 4.29
C PRO A 82 -7.85 -12.31 2.81
N GLU A 83 -7.83 -13.61 2.52
CA GLU A 83 -7.69 -14.13 1.14
C GLU A 83 -8.78 -13.62 0.18
N ASN A 84 -9.97 -13.37 0.71
CA ASN A 84 -11.10 -12.87 -0.07
C ASN A 84 -11.18 -11.33 -0.10
N SER A 85 -10.13 -10.64 0.34
CA SER A 85 -10.06 -9.18 0.38
C SER A 85 -8.90 -8.68 -0.47
N TYR A 86 -9.11 -7.56 -1.13
CA TYR A 86 -8.07 -6.84 -1.84
C TYR A 86 -7.71 -5.58 -1.05
N LEU A 87 -6.60 -5.62 -0.33
CA LEU A 87 -6.03 -4.46 0.36
C LEU A 87 -4.59 -4.30 -0.14
N PRO A 88 -4.35 -3.34 -1.05
CA PRO A 88 -3.06 -3.24 -1.73
C PRO A 88 -1.95 -2.72 -0.82
N ILE A 89 -0.75 -3.24 -1.04
CA ILE A 89 0.50 -2.74 -0.47
C ILE A 89 1.36 -2.25 -1.62
N LEU A 90 1.67 -0.95 -1.63
CA LEU A 90 2.60 -0.35 -2.57
C LEU A 90 3.95 -0.22 -1.89
N VAL A 91 4.94 -0.90 -2.43
CA VAL A 91 6.30 -0.90 -1.90
C VAL A 91 7.11 0.25 -2.53
N LEU A 92 7.79 1.01 -1.67
CA LEU A 92 8.71 2.07 -2.08
C LEU A 92 10.12 1.68 -1.65
N THR A 93 11.08 1.75 -2.57
CA THR A 93 12.46 1.40 -2.24
C THR A 93 13.46 2.04 -3.19
N ALA A 94 14.67 2.31 -2.69
CA ALA A 94 15.80 2.76 -3.52
C ALA A 94 16.42 1.60 -4.32
N ASP A 95 16.19 0.35 -3.91
CA ASP A 95 16.69 -0.82 -4.62
C ASP A 95 15.71 -1.24 -5.72
N ALA A 96 16.04 -0.84 -6.96
CA ALA A 96 15.24 -1.14 -8.15
C ALA A 96 15.67 -2.42 -8.87
N THR A 97 16.51 -3.25 -8.25
CA THR A 97 16.98 -4.49 -8.89
C THR A 97 15.81 -5.44 -9.13
N LEU A 98 15.93 -6.23 -10.20
CA LEU A 98 14.92 -7.20 -10.57
C LEU A 98 14.68 -8.26 -9.47
N PRO A 99 15.69 -8.81 -8.79
CA PRO A 99 15.47 -9.73 -7.68
C PRO A 99 14.66 -9.12 -6.54
N THR A 100 14.92 -7.88 -6.15
CA THR A 100 14.16 -7.18 -5.10
C THR A 100 12.71 -6.97 -5.51
N ARG A 101 12.47 -6.53 -6.73
CA ARG A 101 11.11 -6.33 -7.27
C ARG A 101 10.33 -7.63 -7.29
N ARG A 102 10.93 -8.71 -7.81
CA ARG A 102 10.31 -10.04 -7.86
C ARG A 102 9.97 -10.54 -6.47
N ARG A 103 10.89 -10.38 -5.52
CA ARG A 103 10.68 -10.83 -4.15
C ARG A 103 9.54 -10.07 -3.49
N ALA A 104 9.49 -8.74 -3.62
CA ALA A 104 8.41 -7.92 -3.07
C ALA A 104 7.04 -8.33 -3.63
N LEU A 105 6.94 -8.48 -4.94
CA LEU A 105 5.70 -8.88 -5.60
C LEU A 105 5.28 -10.29 -5.18
N SER A 106 6.22 -11.23 -5.05
CA SER A 106 5.91 -12.60 -4.61
C SER A 106 5.43 -12.67 -3.16
N LEU A 107 5.90 -11.77 -2.30
CA LEU A 107 5.52 -11.73 -0.88
C LEU A 107 4.19 -11.00 -0.61
N GLY A 108 3.64 -10.33 -1.59
CA GLY A 108 2.34 -9.72 -1.41
C GLY A 108 2.17 -8.29 -1.89
N ALA A 109 3.25 -7.60 -2.27
CA ALA A 109 3.13 -6.26 -2.84
C ALA A 109 2.29 -6.29 -4.11
N LYS A 110 1.39 -5.34 -4.25
CA LYS A 110 0.55 -5.22 -5.46
C LYS A 110 1.20 -4.35 -6.51
N ASP A 111 2.12 -3.49 -6.11
CA ASP A 111 2.88 -2.63 -6.99
C ASP A 111 4.18 -2.21 -6.33
N PHE A 112 5.03 -1.56 -7.09
CA PHE A 112 6.38 -1.21 -6.70
C PHE A 112 6.74 0.17 -7.26
N LEU A 113 7.34 1.02 -6.44
CA LEU A 113 7.76 2.37 -6.82
C LEU A 113 9.20 2.59 -6.38
N THR A 114 10.07 2.98 -7.32
CA THR A 114 11.49 3.20 -7.05
C THR A 114 11.74 4.62 -6.54
N LYS A 115 12.54 4.75 -5.49
CA LYS A 115 13.03 6.04 -4.99
C LYS A 115 14.29 6.48 -5.76
N PRO A 116 14.46 7.76 -6.08
CA PRO A 116 13.48 8.83 -5.93
C PRO A 116 12.33 8.66 -6.91
N PHE A 117 11.11 8.87 -6.46
CA PHE A 117 9.93 8.70 -7.30
C PHE A 117 9.40 10.05 -7.80
N ASP A 118 8.74 10.01 -8.95
CA ASP A 118 7.96 11.12 -9.47
C ASP A 118 6.63 11.20 -8.72
N ALA A 119 6.26 12.38 -8.25
CA ALA A 119 5.01 12.60 -7.52
C ALA A 119 3.78 12.23 -8.36
N ILE A 120 3.79 12.52 -9.65
CA ILE A 120 2.68 12.18 -10.56
C ILE A 120 2.56 10.67 -10.71
N GLU A 121 3.67 9.97 -10.92
CA GLU A 121 3.68 8.50 -11.00
C GLU A 121 3.14 7.88 -9.71
N ALA A 122 3.60 8.36 -8.56
CA ALA A 122 3.14 7.88 -7.27
C ALA A 122 1.61 7.99 -7.13
N ILE A 123 1.06 9.15 -7.46
CA ILE A 123 -0.38 9.41 -7.38
C ILE A 123 -1.16 8.52 -8.35
N LEU A 124 -0.69 8.34 -9.57
CA LEU A 124 -1.36 7.49 -10.56
C LEU A 124 -1.41 6.03 -10.10
N ARG A 125 -0.31 5.51 -9.54
CA ARG A 125 -0.28 4.14 -8.99
C ARG A 125 -1.20 4.00 -7.79
N ILE A 126 -1.22 4.98 -6.89
CA ILE A 126 -2.10 4.98 -5.72
C ILE A 126 -3.57 4.97 -6.13
N PHE A 127 -3.96 5.82 -7.08
CA PHE A 127 -5.33 5.84 -7.60
C PHE A 127 -5.72 4.50 -8.23
N ASN A 128 -4.85 3.91 -9.04
CA ASN A 128 -5.10 2.61 -9.67
C ASN A 128 -5.36 1.52 -8.63
N LEU A 129 -4.53 1.46 -7.59
CA LEU A 129 -4.67 0.47 -6.52
C LEU A 129 -5.96 0.68 -5.71
N LEU A 130 -6.28 1.92 -5.39
CA LEU A 130 -7.48 2.25 -4.61
C LEU A 130 -8.77 2.04 -5.42
N GLU A 131 -8.76 2.31 -6.72
CA GLU A 131 -9.90 2.00 -7.59
C GLU A 131 -10.21 0.50 -7.59
N THR A 132 -9.18 -0.34 -7.69
CA THR A 132 -9.35 -1.80 -7.61
C THR A 132 -9.91 -2.21 -6.25
N ARG A 133 -9.41 -1.63 -5.17
CA ARG A 133 -9.93 -1.90 -3.83
C ARG A 133 -11.41 -1.57 -3.72
N ILE A 134 -11.81 -0.40 -4.18
CA ILE A 134 -13.21 0.05 -4.12
C ILE A 134 -14.10 -0.86 -4.95
N LEU A 135 -13.68 -1.24 -6.15
CA LEU A 135 -14.41 -2.17 -7.00
C LEU A 135 -14.58 -3.53 -6.34
N THR A 136 -13.54 -4.06 -5.70
CA THR A 136 -13.61 -5.34 -5.01
C THR A 136 -14.53 -5.29 -3.79
N LEU A 137 -14.53 -4.17 -3.05
CA LEU A 137 -15.47 -3.97 -1.94
C LEU A 137 -16.93 -3.91 -2.44
N GLU A 138 -17.18 -3.27 -3.57
CA GLU A 138 -18.50 -3.24 -4.20
C GLU A 138 -18.96 -4.63 -4.62
N LEU A 139 -18.09 -5.41 -5.26
CA LEU A 139 -18.39 -6.81 -5.61
C LEU A 139 -18.79 -7.63 -4.38
N ALA A 140 -18.05 -7.47 -3.28
CA ALA A 140 -18.34 -8.19 -2.03
C ALA A 140 -19.72 -7.81 -1.46
N LYS A 141 -20.13 -6.53 -1.56
CA LYS A 141 -21.46 -6.07 -1.13
C LYS A 141 -22.60 -6.75 -1.89
N HIS A 142 -22.36 -7.15 -3.14
CA HIS A 142 -23.33 -7.84 -3.99
C HIS A 142 -23.20 -9.37 -3.91
N GLY A 143 -22.45 -9.90 -2.94
CA GLY A 143 -22.24 -11.32 -2.77
C GLY A 143 -21.37 -11.97 -3.83
N LEU A 144 -20.67 -11.19 -4.62
CA LEU A 144 -19.78 -11.69 -5.67
C LEU A 144 -18.39 -11.96 -5.07
N ALA A 145 -17.84 -13.15 -5.38
CA ALA A 145 -16.50 -13.50 -4.92
C ALA A 145 -15.45 -12.68 -5.68
N THR A 146 -14.48 -12.14 -4.93
CA THR A 146 -13.29 -11.58 -5.56
C THR A 146 -12.41 -12.72 -6.10
N PRO A 147 -11.73 -12.52 -7.23
CA PRO A 147 -10.80 -13.52 -7.73
C PRO A 147 -9.75 -13.85 -6.66
N LYS A 148 -9.53 -15.14 -6.41
CA LYS A 148 -8.42 -15.53 -5.56
C LYS A 148 -7.12 -15.09 -6.20
N SER A 149 -6.31 -14.40 -5.43
CA SER A 149 -4.98 -14.01 -5.86
C SER A 149 -4.07 -15.25 -5.82
N GLU A 150 -4.24 -16.15 -6.78
CA GLU A 150 -3.25 -17.22 -6.98
C GLU A 150 -2.04 -16.58 -7.65
N ARG A 151 -0.96 -16.51 -6.89
CA ARG A 151 0.28 -15.98 -7.41
C ARG A 151 1.09 -17.10 -8.05
N PRO A 152 1.70 -16.84 -9.21
CA PRO A 152 2.61 -17.80 -9.79
C PRO A 152 3.75 -18.10 -8.80
N ARG A 153 4.08 -19.37 -8.67
CA ARG A 153 5.28 -19.77 -7.95
C ARG A 153 6.47 -19.38 -8.80
N ILE A 154 7.30 -18.53 -8.23
CA ILE A 154 8.56 -18.14 -8.87
C ILE A 154 9.65 -18.89 -8.10
N ASP A 155 10.17 -19.91 -8.74
CA ASP A 155 11.30 -20.68 -8.22
C ASP A 155 12.60 -19.92 -8.43
#